data_989737089597d717d590dbe0204c1918
#
_entry.id   989737089597d717d590dbe0204c1918
#
_cell.length_a   1.000
_cell.length_b   1.000
_cell.length_c   1.000
_cell.angle_alpha   90.00
_cell.angle_beta   90.00
_cell.angle_gamma   90.00
#
_symmetry.space_group_name_H-M   'P 1'
#
loop_
_entity.id
_entity.type
_entity.pdbx_description
1 polymer ?
#
loop_
_entity_poly.entity_id
_entity_poly.type
_entity_poly.pdbx_seq_one_letter_code
_entity_poly.pdbx_strand_id
1 'polypeptide(L)'
;MKDNAFDIFTGTANPELAEEVSKILNIDIAPADVGYFSDGELNVQIQENVRGHDTFIIQSTCSPTNKNVMEIMLIADALKRSSASKITAIVPYFGYARQDRRVRSARVPISAKVVADMFASVGIDRVLTIDLHSETIQGFFDMPADNV
;
A
#
# COMPACT_ATOMS: atom_id res chain seq x y z
N MET A 1 10.01 4.81 -25.35
CA MET A 1 9.57 5.55 -24.15
C MET A 1 8.11 5.21 -23.94
N LYS A 2 7.76 4.61 -22.82
CA LYS A 2 6.35 4.47 -22.46
C LYS A 2 5.86 5.86 -22.02
N ASP A 3 4.97 6.46 -22.78
CA ASP A 3 4.31 7.74 -22.44
C ASP A 3 3.20 7.54 -21.38
N ASN A 4 3.40 6.63 -20.45
CA ASN A 4 2.44 6.46 -19.37
C ASN A 4 2.69 7.53 -18.30
N ALA A 5 1.64 8.29 -18.00
CA ALA A 5 1.67 9.31 -16.94
C ALA A 5 1.83 8.71 -15.53
N PHE A 6 1.74 7.38 -15.39
CA PHE A 6 1.84 6.68 -14.11
C PHE A 6 2.26 5.21 -14.28
N ASP A 7 2.76 4.62 -13.19
CA ASP A 7 3.18 3.23 -13.10
C ASP A 7 2.36 2.48 -12.03
N ILE A 8 2.06 1.21 -12.31
CA ILE A 8 1.33 0.32 -11.40
C ILE A 8 2.29 -0.74 -10.88
N PHE A 9 2.35 -0.87 -9.55
CA PHE A 9 3.09 -1.91 -8.85
C PHE A 9 2.13 -2.79 -8.07
N THR A 10 2.52 -4.02 -7.80
CA THR A 10 1.76 -4.93 -6.96
C THR A 10 2.66 -5.61 -5.94
N GLY A 11 2.12 -5.85 -4.74
CA GLY A 11 2.68 -6.83 -3.81
C GLY A 11 2.18 -8.24 -4.13
N THR A 12 2.39 -9.16 -3.22
CA THR A 12 2.11 -10.59 -3.41
C THR A 12 0.76 -11.05 -2.86
N ALA A 13 -0.04 -10.15 -2.25
CA ALA A 13 -1.30 -10.52 -1.62
C ALA A 13 -2.38 -10.92 -2.63
N ASN A 14 -2.50 -10.18 -3.73
CA ASN A 14 -3.49 -10.46 -4.77
C ASN A 14 -2.98 -10.04 -6.16
N PRO A 15 -2.03 -10.77 -6.75
CA PRO A 15 -1.49 -10.45 -8.06
C PRO A 15 -2.55 -10.53 -9.17
N GLU A 16 -3.55 -11.39 -9.03
CA GLU A 16 -4.64 -11.53 -10.02
C GLU A 16 -5.44 -10.23 -10.16
N LEU A 17 -5.76 -9.56 -9.05
CA LEU A 17 -6.44 -8.27 -9.09
C LEU A 17 -5.61 -7.22 -9.84
N ALA A 18 -4.32 -7.16 -9.57
CA ALA A 18 -3.42 -6.24 -10.25
C ALA A 18 -3.37 -6.51 -11.76
N GLU A 19 -3.33 -7.78 -12.17
CA GLU A 19 -3.37 -8.18 -13.57
C GLU A 19 -4.68 -7.79 -14.26
N GLU A 20 -5.82 -7.96 -13.58
CA GLU A 20 -7.12 -7.55 -14.11
C GLU A 20 -7.21 -6.03 -14.28
N VAL A 21 -6.76 -5.27 -13.31
CA VAL A 21 -6.67 -3.80 -13.39
C VAL A 21 -5.77 -3.38 -14.54
N SER A 22 -4.61 -4.02 -14.67
CA SER A 22 -3.66 -3.80 -15.77
C SER A 22 -4.31 -4.00 -17.14
N LYS A 23 -5.06 -5.08 -17.31
CA LYS A 23 -5.78 -5.38 -18.57
C LYS A 23 -6.85 -4.34 -18.88
N ILE A 24 -7.65 -3.96 -17.89
CA ILE A 24 -8.74 -2.98 -18.05
C ILE A 24 -8.19 -1.61 -18.44
N LEU A 25 -7.09 -1.20 -17.81
CA LEU A 25 -6.47 0.09 -18.07
C LEU A 25 -5.55 0.07 -19.30
N ASN A 26 -5.23 -1.11 -19.82
CA ASN A 26 -4.23 -1.33 -20.87
C ASN A 26 -2.86 -0.74 -20.51
N ILE A 27 -2.44 -0.94 -19.26
CA ILE A 27 -1.17 -0.49 -18.70
C ILE A 27 -0.49 -1.66 -18.03
N ASP A 28 0.72 -2.00 -18.45
CA ASP A 28 1.48 -3.11 -17.87
C ASP A 28 1.85 -2.82 -16.41
N ILE A 29 1.85 -3.87 -15.59
CA ILE A 29 2.41 -3.80 -14.24
C ILE A 29 3.92 -3.56 -14.36
N ALA A 30 4.40 -2.53 -13.67
CA ALA A 30 5.81 -2.19 -13.66
C ALA A 30 6.64 -3.27 -12.95
N PRO A 31 7.81 -3.62 -13.47
CA PRO A 31 8.63 -4.69 -12.91
C PRO A 31 9.20 -4.30 -11.54
N ALA A 32 9.03 -5.21 -10.59
CA ALA A 32 9.62 -5.13 -9.27
C ALA A 32 9.83 -6.54 -8.72
N ASP A 33 10.94 -6.76 -8.05
CA ASP A 33 11.17 -7.97 -7.28
C ASP A 33 10.65 -7.77 -5.87
N VAL A 34 9.73 -8.62 -5.43
CA VAL A 34 9.21 -8.67 -4.07
C VAL A 34 9.36 -10.10 -3.57
N GLY A 35 10.26 -10.32 -2.64
CA GLY A 35 10.59 -11.65 -2.14
C GLY A 35 11.21 -11.62 -0.76
N TYR A 36 12.02 -12.63 -0.44
CA TYR A 36 12.62 -12.78 0.87
C TYR A 36 14.13 -12.99 0.76
N PHE A 37 14.86 -12.43 1.72
CA PHE A 37 16.21 -12.89 2.01
C PHE A 37 16.19 -14.26 2.71
N SER A 38 17.35 -14.90 2.81
CA SER A 38 17.47 -16.23 3.41
C SER A 38 17.08 -16.29 4.89
N ASP A 39 17.13 -15.15 5.59
CA ASP A 39 16.73 -15.02 7.00
C ASP A 39 15.23 -14.74 7.20
N GLY A 40 14.47 -14.60 6.10
CA GLY A 40 13.03 -14.34 6.13
C GLY A 40 12.65 -12.87 6.09
N GLU A 41 13.60 -11.94 6.03
CA GLU A 41 13.32 -10.53 5.80
C GLU A 41 12.84 -10.27 4.38
N LEU A 42 11.89 -9.36 4.21
CA LEU A 42 11.40 -8.97 2.90
C LEU A 42 12.47 -8.21 2.11
N ASN A 43 12.59 -8.56 0.84
CA ASN A 43 13.43 -7.88 -0.12
C ASN A 43 12.56 -7.26 -1.22
N VAL A 44 12.75 -5.98 -1.48
CA VAL A 44 12.04 -5.27 -2.54
C VAL A 44 13.06 -4.55 -3.41
N GLN A 45 12.92 -4.71 -4.73
CA GLN A 45 13.71 -3.96 -5.71
C GLN A 45 12.79 -3.47 -6.84
N ILE A 46 12.73 -2.16 -7.02
CA ILE A 46 12.04 -1.53 -8.17
C ILE A 46 12.97 -1.60 -9.39
N GLN A 47 12.44 -2.10 -10.50
CA GLN A 47 13.21 -2.29 -11.74
C GLN A 47 12.76 -1.33 -12.86
N GLU A 48 11.82 -0.43 -12.56
CA GLU A 48 11.36 0.60 -13.49
C GLU A 48 11.93 1.98 -13.09
N ASN A 49 12.13 2.84 -14.07
CA ASN A 49 12.48 4.23 -13.79
C ASN A 49 11.21 5.03 -13.50
N VAL A 50 10.99 5.34 -12.24
CA VAL A 50 9.78 6.03 -11.73
C VAL A 50 10.01 7.51 -11.45
N ARG A 51 11.16 8.06 -11.80
CA ARG A 51 11.48 9.46 -11.50
C ARG A 51 10.47 10.41 -12.09
N GLY A 52 9.80 11.17 -11.21
CA GLY A 52 8.76 12.14 -11.59
C GLY A 52 7.42 11.54 -12.00
N HIS A 53 7.27 10.22 -11.93
CA HIS A 53 6.00 9.55 -12.24
C HIS A 53 5.08 9.48 -11.02
N ASP A 54 3.78 9.49 -11.27
CA ASP A 54 2.80 9.05 -10.28
C ASP A 54 2.82 7.52 -10.22
N THR A 55 2.78 6.96 -9.02
CA THR A 55 2.88 5.52 -8.81
C THR A 55 1.73 5.01 -7.97
N PHE A 56 1.27 3.80 -8.29
CA PHE A 56 0.17 3.12 -7.62
C PHE A 56 0.64 1.75 -7.14
N ILE A 57 0.38 1.44 -5.88
CA ILE A 57 0.69 0.12 -5.29
C ILE A 57 -0.63 -0.58 -5.03
N ILE A 58 -0.89 -1.70 -5.70
CA ILE A 58 -2.07 -2.53 -5.47
C ILE A 58 -1.68 -3.65 -4.52
N GLN A 59 -2.18 -3.59 -3.29
CA GLN A 59 -1.89 -4.59 -2.25
C GLN A 59 -2.93 -4.56 -1.15
N SER A 60 -3.72 -5.61 -0.97
CA SER A 60 -4.53 -5.81 0.22
C SER A 60 -3.66 -6.16 1.42
N THR A 61 -4.06 -5.67 2.60
CA THR A 61 -3.42 -6.04 3.87
C THR A 61 -4.22 -7.09 4.66
N CYS A 62 -4.79 -8.04 3.91
CA CYS A 62 -5.39 -9.24 4.44
C CYS A 62 -4.31 -10.23 4.95
N SER A 63 -4.74 -11.38 5.47
CA SER A 63 -3.81 -12.43 5.92
C SER A 63 -2.91 -12.95 4.78
N PRO A 64 -1.62 -13.10 5.00
CA PRO A 64 -0.82 -12.83 6.20
C PRO A 64 -0.58 -11.32 6.38
N THR A 65 -1.25 -10.72 7.35
CA THR A 65 -1.40 -9.27 7.48
C THR A 65 -0.06 -8.55 7.67
N ASN A 66 0.79 -9.03 8.56
CA ASN A 66 2.08 -8.39 8.86
C ASN A 66 2.98 -8.35 7.62
N LYS A 67 3.06 -9.46 6.89
CA LYS A 67 3.80 -9.54 5.63
C LYS A 67 3.27 -8.55 4.61
N ASN A 68 1.95 -8.51 4.42
CA ASN A 68 1.32 -7.68 3.39
C ASN A 68 1.44 -6.18 3.71
N VAL A 69 1.37 -5.80 4.98
CA VAL A 69 1.65 -4.43 5.43
C VAL A 69 3.11 -4.06 5.15
N MET A 70 4.06 -4.93 5.50
CA MET A 70 5.49 -4.66 5.26
C MET A 70 5.83 -4.57 3.77
N GLU A 71 5.20 -5.34 2.92
CA GLU A 71 5.38 -5.22 1.47
C GLU A 71 5.01 -3.80 0.98
N ILE A 72 3.86 -3.27 1.39
CA ILE A 72 3.46 -1.89 1.03
C ILE A 72 4.50 -0.88 1.52
N MET A 73 4.94 -1.01 2.77
CA MET A 73 5.89 -0.10 3.39
C MET A 73 7.21 -0.06 2.61
N LEU A 74 7.75 -1.21 2.28
CA LEU A 74 9.03 -1.33 1.58
C LEU A 74 8.94 -0.89 0.11
N ILE A 75 7.85 -1.24 -0.58
CA ILE A 75 7.61 -0.76 -1.95
C ILE A 75 7.50 0.77 -1.96
N ALA A 76 6.72 1.34 -1.05
CA ALA A 76 6.55 2.79 -0.96
C ALA A 76 7.88 3.51 -0.68
N ASP A 77 8.69 3.01 0.25
CA ASP A 77 10.00 3.59 0.54
C ASP A 77 10.94 3.51 -0.68
N ALA A 78 10.95 2.39 -1.37
CA ALA A 78 11.75 2.22 -2.58
C ALA A 78 11.33 3.21 -3.68
N LEU A 79 10.03 3.40 -3.89
CA LEU A 79 9.49 4.36 -4.86
C LEU A 79 9.86 5.80 -4.48
N LYS A 80 9.73 6.15 -3.20
CA LYS A 80 10.11 7.48 -2.70
C LYS A 80 11.59 7.77 -2.92
N ARG A 81 12.46 6.83 -2.59
CA ARG A 81 13.91 6.95 -2.82
C ARG A 81 14.29 6.99 -4.30
N SER A 82 13.44 6.41 -5.14
CA SER A 82 13.59 6.46 -6.61
C SER A 82 12.99 7.72 -7.23
N SER A 83 12.58 8.68 -6.42
CA SER A 83 12.05 9.99 -6.84
C SER A 83 10.71 9.92 -7.57
N ALA A 84 9.84 8.96 -7.23
CA ALA A 84 8.45 8.99 -7.66
C ALA A 84 7.79 10.32 -7.22
N SER A 85 6.92 10.88 -8.07
CA SER A 85 6.24 12.15 -7.81
C SER A 85 5.15 11.99 -6.75
N LYS A 86 4.32 10.97 -6.90
CA LYS A 86 3.26 10.62 -5.94
C LYS A 86 3.19 9.11 -5.77
N ILE A 87 2.81 8.70 -4.57
CA ILE A 87 2.61 7.29 -4.22
C ILE A 87 1.20 7.12 -3.68
N THR A 88 0.37 6.39 -4.41
CA THR A 88 -0.98 6.02 -4.00
C THR A 88 -1.03 4.54 -3.64
N ALA A 89 -1.45 4.21 -2.43
CA ALA A 89 -1.70 2.84 -2.01
C ALA A 89 -3.17 2.47 -2.27
N ILE A 90 -3.37 1.45 -3.10
CA ILE A 90 -4.70 0.84 -3.33
C ILE A 90 -4.75 -0.42 -2.48
N VAL A 91 -5.49 -0.34 -1.39
CA VAL A 91 -5.59 -1.36 -0.35
C VAL A 91 -7.04 -1.83 -0.24
N PRO A 92 -7.47 -2.76 -1.10
CA PRO A 92 -8.88 -3.19 -1.12
C PRO A 92 -9.38 -3.67 0.25
N TYR A 93 -8.57 -4.43 0.97
CA TYR A 93 -8.81 -4.78 2.35
C TYR A 93 -7.76 -4.15 3.26
N PHE A 94 -8.19 -3.30 4.20
CA PHE A 94 -7.32 -2.65 5.17
C PHE A 94 -7.28 -3.45 6.47
N GLY A 95 -6.19 -4.15 6.70
CA GLY A 95 -5.97 -4.95 7.90
C GLY A 95 -5.71 -4.11 9.15
N TYR A 96 -5.76 -4.75 10.33
CA TYR A 96 -5.65 -4.08 11.64
C TYR A 96 -6.77 -3.09 11.95
N ALA A 97 -7.87 -3.13 11.21
CA ALA A 97 -8.96 -2.17 11.33
C ALA A 97 -9.91 -2.44 12.53
N ARG A 98 -9.82 -3.62 13.16
CA ARG A 98 -10.74 -3.99 14.24
C ARG A 98 -10.54 -3.18 15.51
N GLN A 99 -9.33 -2.73 15.80
CA GLN A 99 -9.02 -1.85 16.94
C GLN A 99 -8.96 -0.40 16.44
N ASP A 100 -10.11 0.21 16.34
CA ASP A 100 -10.32 1.55 15.82
C ASP A 100 -10.60 2.61 16.91
N ARG A 101 -10.69 2.20 18.16
CA ARG A 101 -11.01 3.08 19.29
C ARG A 101 -10.42 2.56 20.60
N ARG A 102 -10.27 3.49 21.55
CA ARG A 102 -9.87 3.15 22.91
C ARG A 102 -11.05 2.63 23.73
N VAL A 103 -10.88 1.47 24.33
CA VAL A 103 -11.83 0.90 25.29
C VAL A 103 -11.45 1.36 26.70
N ARG A 104 -12.39 1.96 27.44
CA ARG A 104 -12.13 2.57 28.77
C ARG A 104 -11.51 1.62 29.80
N SER A 105 -11.92 0.36 29.78
CA SER A 105 -11.52 -0.65 30.76
C SER A 105 -10.27 -1.43 30.38
N ALA A 106 -9.68 -1.17 29.21
CA ALA A 106 -8.58 -1.96 28.69
C ALA A 106 -7.40 -1.09 28.24
N ARG A 107 -6.20 -1.63 28.36
CA ARG A 107 -4.96 -1.03 27.85
C ARG A 107 -4.64 -1.67 26.51
N VAL A 108 -5.30 -1.21 25.45
CA VAL A 108 -5.20 -1.74 24.10
C VAL A 108 -4.68 -0.68 23.13
N PRO A 109 -4.02 -1.11 22.04
CA PRO A 109 -3.63 -0.16 20.99
C PRO A 109 -4.86 0.29 20.17
N ILE A 110 -4.68 1.33 19.39
CA ILE A 110 -5.55 1.66 18.27
C ILE A 110 -4.80 1.26 17.00
N SER A 111 -4.85 -0.02 16.67
CA SER A 111 -4.03 -0.61 15.60
C SER A 111 -4.28 0.03 14.24
N ALA A 112 -5.53 0.40 13.95
CA ALA A 112 -5.87 1.10 12.70
C ALA A 112 -5.11 2.43 12.56
N LYS A 113 -4.98 3.19 13.64
CA LYS A 113 -4.21 4.44 13.66
C LYS A 113 -2.71 4.20 13.50
N VAL A 114 -2.18 3.16 14.13
CA VAL A 114 -0.76 2.79 13.99
C VAL A 114 -0.43 2.51 12.53
N VAL A 115 -1.23 1.70 11.85
CA VAL A 115 -0.99 1.37 10.43
C VAL A 115 -1.16 2.61 9.53
N ALA A 116 -2.16 3.45 9.79
CA ALA A 116 -2.34 4.70 9.06
C ALA A 116 -1.11 5.62 9.19
N ASP A 117 -0.56 5.75 10.40
CA ASP A 117 0.66 6.54 10.65
C ASP A 117 1.90 5.93 9.97
N MET A 118 2.00 4.61 9.93
CA MET A 118 3.06 3.92 9.20
C MET A 118 3.01 4.26 7.70
N PHE A 119 1.83 4.28 7.10
CA PHE A 119 1.66 4.67 5.69
C PHE A 119 2.12 6.10 5.45
N ALA A 120 1.76 7.03 6.32
CA ALA A 120 2.25 8.41 6.24
C ALA A 120 3.77 8.48 6.34
N SER A 121 4.37 7.72 7.25
CA SER A 121 5.81 7.77 7.55
C SER A 121 6.68 7.34 6.38
N VAL A 122 6.22 6.42 5.52
CA VAL A 122 6.96 5.98 4.32
C VAL A 122 6.69 6.81 3.07
N GLY A 123 5.86 7.84 3.19
CA GLY A 123 5.62 8.80 2.11
C GLY A 123 4.50 8.42 1.15
N ILE A 124 3.54 7.62 1.59
CA ILE A 124 2.31 7.40 0.84
C ILE A 124 1.49 8.69 0.86
N ASP A 125 1.13 9.19 -0.32
CA ASP A 125 0.45 10.47 -0.50
C ASP A 125 -1.08 10.33 -0.52
N ARG A 126 -1.59 9.15 -0.84
CA ARG A 126 -3.02 8.86 -0.93
C ARG A 126 -3.30 7.38 -0.69
N VAL A 127 -4.44 7.09 -0.06
CA VAL A 127 -4.94 5.72 0.14
C VAL A 127 -6.31 5.58 -0.52
N LEU A 128 -6.51 4.51 -1.27
CA LEU A 128 -7.81 4.08 -1.75
C LEU A 128 -8.10 2.70 -1.16
N THR A 129 -9.25 2.53 -0.54
CA THR A 129 -9.66 1.28 0.09
C THR A 129 -11.13 0.99 -0.20
N ILE A 130 -11.54 -0.26 0.05
CA ILE A 130 -12.91 -0.72 -0.10
C ILE A 130 -13.32 -1.35 1.23
N ASP A 131 -14.52 -1.04 1.73
CA ASP A 131 -15.06 -1.64 2.94
C ASP A 131 -14.16 -1.49 4.19
N LEU A 132 -13.90 -0.28 4.60
CA LEU A 132 -13.31 -0.06 5.93
C LEU A 132 -14.22 -0.64 7.02
N HIS A 133 -13.62 -1.26 8.03
CA HIS A 133 -14.33 -1.78 9.19
C HIS A 133 -15.22 -0.74 9.86
N SER A 134 -14.82 0.52 9.82
CA SER A 134 -15.54 1.67 10.38
C SER A 134 -15.18 2.92 9.57
N GLU A 135 -16.15 3.77 9.30
CA GLU A 135 -15.94 5.05 8.62
C GLU A 135 -14.99 5.98 9.40
N THR A 136 -14.93 5.82 10.71
CA THR A 136 -14.02 6.57 11.59
C THR A 136 -12.57 6.41 11.19
N ILE A 137 -12.17 5.25 10.65
CA ILE A 137 -10.80 4.94 10.24
C ILE A 137 -10.33 5.87 9.13
N GLN A 138 -11.22 6.30 8.25
CA GLN A 138 -10.89 7.26 7.18
C GLN A 138 -10.27 8.54 7.74
N GLY A 139 -10.72 9.00 8.91
CA GLY A 139 -10.17 10.16 9.60
C GLY A 139 -8.81 9.92 10.27
N PHE A 140 -8.33 8.69 10.35
CA PHE A 140 -7.02 8.38 10.95
C PHE A 140 -5.85 8.66 10.00
N PHE A 141 -6.12 8.75 8.71
CA PHE A 141 -5.09 9.04 7.72
C PHE A 141 -4.78 10.55 7.69
N ASP A 142 -3.50 10.89 7.71
CA ASP A 142 -3.02 12.28 7.54
C ASP A 142 -2.97 12.71 6.07
N MET A 143 -3.16 11.77 5.15
CA MET A 143 -3.28 12.01 3.72
C MET A 143 -4.73 11.75 3.27
N PRO A 144 -5.11 12.19 2.05
CA PRO A 144 -6.41 11.84 1.48
C PRO A 144 -6.62 10.32 1.45
N ALA A 145 -7.76 9.88 1.94
CA ALA A 145 -8.18 8.48 1.95
C ALA A 145 -9.58 8.37 1.37
N ASP A 146 -9.70 7.58 0.31
CA ASP A 146 -10.99 7.29 -0.33
C ASP A 146 -11.45 5.90 0.07
N ASN A 147 -12.65 5.82 0.61
CA ASN A 147 -13.36 4.57 0.87
C ASN A 147 -14.46 4.42 -0.19
N VAL A 148 -14.31 3.44 -1.08
CA VAL A 148 -15.20 3.25 -2.24
C VAL A 148 -16.23 2.17 -1.99
#